data_412c9d005a330a69e1f51943031fdb12
#
_entry.id   412c9d005a330a69e1f51943031fdb12
#
_cell.length_a   1.000
_cell.length_b   1.000
_cell.length_c   1.000
_cell.angle_alpha   90.00
_cell.angle_beta   90.00
_cell.angle_gamma   90.00
#
_symmetry.space_group_name_H-M   'P 1'
#
loop_
_entity.id
_entity.type
_entity.pdbx_description
1 polymer ?
#
loop_
_entity_poly.entity_id
_entity_poly.type
_entity_poly.pdbx_seq_one_letter_code
_entity_poly.pdbx_strand_id
1 'polypeptide(L)'
;MERLEISKLFSSYEELGGKEITVCGWIKTLRDSKAIGFMEINDGSYFKSLQVVFESTKVENYKDIVKLNVGAAVRVTGTFILTPQANQPFELNASSVEVEGQSTPDYPLQKKRHTLEYMRTIAHLRPRANIYSAAFRVRSTAAYAIHKFFNERGFIYAHTPLISCSDCEGAGEMFKVTTLDIANPPKNEDGTVDFKQDFFEKPAYLTVSGQLEGEAMALAFGKIYTFGPTFRAEKSYTQRHAAEFWMIEPEIAFADLEDDMELAEAMIKYVISYVMESCKSELEFLNKFVDKGLLERLHSVVSSDFARVTYTDAVKELEKYNDEFDYKVYWGCDLQTEHERCLTERIFKRPVFVTDYPKEIKAFYMRLNDDGKTVAAVDLLVMGIGEIIGGSQREERLDVLTERIEELGLDPKDYWWYLDLRRYGGVKHSGFGLGFERLVMYLTGISNIRDVLPFPRTTGSADF
;
A
#
# COMPACT_ATOMS: atom_id res chain seq x y z
N MET A 1 21.08 -19.85 27.00
CA MET A 1 20.26 -18.70 27.48
C MET A 1 19.34 -18.31 26.36
N GLU A 2 18.07 -18.11 26.64
CA GLU A 2 17.09 -17.69 25.63
C GLU A 2 17.39 -16.26 25.19
N ARG A 3 17.41 -16.01 23.86
CA ARG A 3 17.65 -14.65 23.33
C ARG A 3 16.44 -13.75 23.58
N LEU A 4 16.69 -12.51 23.95
CA LEU A 4 15.66 -11.47 24.02
C LEU A 4 15.61 -10.67 22.70
N GLU A 5 14.41 -10.31 22.27
CA GLU A 5 14.21 -9.40 21.14
C GLU A 5 14.41 -7.94 21.57
N ILE A 6 14.93 -7.11 20.68
CA ILE A 6 15.14 -5.68 20.93
C ILE A 6 13.80 -4.97 21.21
N SER A 7 12.71 -5.38 20.59
CA SER A 7 11.35 -4.90 20.90
C SER A 7 11.00 -5.06 22.38
N LYS A 8 11.35 -6.20 22.98
CA LYS A 8 11.14 -6.47 24.41
C LYS A 8 11.99 -5.58 25.30
N LEU A 9 13.21 -5.25 24.88
CA LEU A 9 14.07 -4.33 25.62
C LEU A 9 13.44 -2.95 25.72
N PHE A 10 12.90 -2.42 24.60
CA PHE A 10 12.24 -1.10 24.60
C PHE A 10 10.92 -1.08 25.37
N SER A 11 10.19 -2.19 25.41
CA SER A 11 8.89 -2.25 26.13
C SER A 11 9.01 -2.50 27.64
N SER A 12 10.13 -3.05 28.13
CA SER A 12 10.28 -3.49 29.53
C SER A 12 11.69 -3.23 30.08
N TYR A 13 12.38 -2.18 29.62
CA TYR A 13 13.79 -1.91 29.99
C TYR A 13 14.01 -1.71 31.50
N GLU A 14 13.04 -1.14 32.23
CA GLU A 14 13.17 -0.89 33.65
C GLU A 14 13.31 -2.21 34.44
N GLU A 15 12.62 -3.26 34.04
CA GLU A 15 12.65 -4.57 34.68
C GLU A 15 13.93 -5.36 34.39
N LEU A 16 14.69 -4.96 33.36
CA LEU A 16 15.88 -5.65 32.90
C LEU A 16 17.18 -5.09 33.48
N GLY A 17 17.13 -3.93 34.15
CA GLY A 17 18.29 -3.27 34.71
C GLY A 17 19.12 -4.19 35.61
N GLY A 18 20.44 -4.29 35.34
CA GLY A 18 21.39 -5.13 36.04
C GLY A 18 21.34 -6.62 35.71
N LYS A 19 20.40 -7.08 34.88
CA LYS A 19 20.32 -8.50 34.49
C LYS A 19 21.30 -8.81 33.36
N GLU A 20 21.81 -10.05 33.37
CA GLU A 20 22.51 -10.59 32.22
C GLU A 20 21.51 -11.07 31.16
N ILE A 21 21.66 -10.60 29.92
CA ILE A 21 20.80 -10.93 28.79
C ILE A 21 21.63 -11.30 27.56
N THR A 22 21.00 -12.03 26.65
CA THR A 22 21.57 -12.35 25.33
C THR A 22 20.67 -11.78 24.24
N VAL A 23 21.28 -11.05 23.28
CA VAL A 23 20.63 -10.49 22.09
C VAL A 23 21.40 -10.91 20.84
N CYS A 24 20.69 -11.23 19.75
CA CYS A 24 21.28 -11.45 18.43
C CYS A 24 20.89 -10.31 17.51
N GLY A 25 21.71 -9.97 16.53
CA GLY A 25 21.35 -8.93 15.55
C GLY A 25 22.46 -8.65 14.56
N TRP A 26 22.15 -7.80 13.62
CA TRP A 26 23.09 -7.33 12.59
C TRP A 26 23.69 -5.99 12.98
N ILE A 27 25.02 -5.86 12.82
CA ILE A 27 25.76 -4.63 13.09
C ILE A 27 25.31 -3.53 12.12
N LYS A 28 24.82 -2.42 12.66
CA LYS A 28 24.46 -1.19 11.93
C LYS A 28 25.60 -0.20 11.93
N THR A 29 26.27 -0.06 13.07
CA THR A 29 27.46 0.79 13.23
C THR A 29 28.44 0.12 14.15
N LEU A 30 29.74 0.34 13.92
CA LEU A 30 30.83 -0.12 14.77
C LEU A 30 31.88 0.97 14.88
N ARG A 31 32.35 1.22 16.09
CA ARG A 31 33.41 2.20 16.38
C ARG A 31 34.34 1.68 17.46
N ASP A 32 35.63 1.71 17.19
CA ASP A 32 36.71 1.43 18.15
C ASP A 32 37.21 2.73 18.78
N SER A 33 37.39 2.76 20.10
CA SER A 33 38.04 3.81 20.86
C SER A 33 39.23 3.27 21.67
N LYS A 34 39.99 2.38 21.05
CA LYS A 34 41.23 1.72 21.54
C LYS A 34 41.03 0.68 22.65
N ALA A 35 40.32 1.01 23.73
CA ALA A 35 40.06 0.11 24.86
C ALA A 35 38.56 -0.24 24.97
N ILE A 36 37.71 0.59 24.40
CA ILE A 36 36.25 0.44 24.47
C ILE A 36 35.71 0.52 23.05
N GLY A 37 34.93 -0.48 22.65
CA GLY A 37 34.22 -0.49 21.40
C GLY A 37 32.72 -0.21 21.61
N PHE A 38 32.12 0.39 20.60
CA PHE A 38 30.69 0.68 20.54
C PHE A 38 30.12 0.09 19.26
N MET A 39 29.04 -0.67 19.34
CA MET A 39 28.31 -1.13 18.18
C MET A 39 26.81 -0.89 18.38
N GLU A 40 26.12 -0.60 17.29
CA GLU A 40 24.67 -0.65 17.24
C GLU A 40 24.25 -1.93 16.53
N ILE A 41 23.40 -2.73 17.14
CA ILE A 41 22.83 -3.94 16.53
C ILE A 41 21.32 -3.80 16.42
N ASN A 42 20.76 -4.43 15.41
CA ASN A 42 19.31 -4.51 15.17
C ASN A 42 18.95 -5.94 14.78
N ASP A 43 17.95 -6.49 15.46
CA ASP A 43 17.44 -7.85 15.22
C ASP A 43 16.21 -7.91 14.29
N GLY A 44 15.76 -6.75 13.84
CA GLY A 44 14.55 -6.64 13.02
C GLY A 44 13.24 -6.57 13.82
N SER A 45 13.22 -6.83 15.12
CA SER A 45 12.01 -6.81 15.94
C SER A 45 11.50 -5.40 16.24
N TYR A 46 12.41 -4.40 16.26
CA TYR A 46 12.08 -3.00 16.52
C TYR A 46 12.79 -2.05 15.56
N PHE A 47 12.23 -0.85 15.37
CA PHE A 47 12.81 0.15 14.46
C PHE A 47 14.15 0.69 14.97
N LYS A 48 14.24 1.02 16.26
CA LYS A 48 15.48 1.52 16.89
C LYS A 48 16.44 0.36 17.16
N SER A 49 17.74 0.65 17.08
CA SER A 49 18.82 -0.31 17.36
C SER A 49 19.19 -0.32 18.85
N LEU A 50 19.80 -1.40 19.31
CA LEU A 50 20.41 -1.51 20.63
C LEU A 50 21.87 -1.06 20.57
N GLN A 51 22.29 -0.17 21.47
CA GLN A 51 23.69 0.14 21.69
C GLN A 51 24.34 -0.94 22.56
N VAL A 52 25.45 -1.46 22.08
CA VAL A 52 26.33 -2.39 22.81
C VAL A 52 27.65 -1.70 23.05
N VAL A 53 28.11 -1.76 24.31
CA VAL A 53 29.44 -1.34 24.73
C VAL A 53 30.27 -2.58 25.09
N PHE A 54 31.48 -2.68 24.58
CA PHE A 54 32.37 -3.81 24.86
C PHE A 54 33.80 -3.35 25.12
N GLU A 55 34.41 -3.90 26.13
CA GLU A 55 35.73 -3.50 26.62
C GLU A 55 36.78 -4.55 26.30
N SER A 56 37.97 -4.12 25.90
CA SER A 56 39.10 -5.02 25.58
C SER A 56 39.59 -5.88 26.77
N THR A 57 39.26 -5.49 27.98
CA THR A 57 39.56 -6.21 29.21
C THR A 57 38.54 -7.29 29.57
N LYS A 58 37.34 -7.24 28.98
CA LYS A 58 36.22 -8.14 29.30
C LYS A 58 35.91 -9.11 28.15
N VAL A 59 36.13 -8.68 26.90
CA VAL A 59 35.76 -9.46 25.70
C VAL A 59 37.06 -9.99 25.06
N GLU A 60 37.29 -11.31 25.15
CA GLU A 60 38.52 -11.96 24.70
C GLU A 60 38.88 -11.68 23.23
N ASN A 61 37.90 -11.72 22.35
CA ASN A 61 38.04 -11.53 20.89
C ASN A 61 37.87 -10.06 20.44
N TYR A 62 38.07 -9.09 21.31
CA TYR A 62 37.96 -7.66 21.05
C TYR A 62 38.60 -7.21 19.74
N LYS A 63 39.86 -7.67 19.48
CA LYS A 63 40.65 -7.31 18.30
C LYS A 63 40.03 -7.80 16.98
N ASP A 64 39.24 -8.84 17.03
CA ASP A 64 38.53 -9.38 15.84
C ASP A 64 37.17 -8.71 15.65
N ILE A 65 36.49 -8.41 16.78
CA ILE A 65 35.20 -7.71 16.72
C ILE A 65 35.35 -6.32 16.12
N VAL A 66 36.36 -5.55 16.51
CA VAL A 66 36.55 -4.18 15.99
C VAL A 66 36.87 -4.12 14.50
N LYS A 67 37.18 -5.26 13.85
CA LYS A 67 37.42 -5.40 12.41
C LYS A 67 36.19 -5.84 11.63
N LEU A 68 35.08 -6.15 12.32
CA LEU A 68 33.86 -6.59 11.65
C LEU A 68 33.27 -5.48 10.76
N ASN A 69 32.70 -5.89 9.66
CA ASN A 69 32.00 -4.98 8.77
C ASN A 69 30.53 -4.79 9.21
N VAL A 70 29.95 -3.66 8.82
CA VAL A 70 28.50 -3.44 8.89
C VAL A 70 27.76 -4.56 8.16
N GLY A 71 26.66 -5.02 8.74
CA GLY A 71 25.89 -6.15 8.21
C GLY A 71 26.32 -7.51 8.77
N ALA A 72 27.44 -7.63 9.48
CA ALA A 72 27.78 -8.87 10.18
C ALA A 72 26.73 -9.20 11.24
N ALA A 73 26.45 -10.48 11.43
CA ALA A 73 25.52 -10.99 12.44
C ALA A 73 26.31 -11.40 13.70
N VAL A 74 25.83 -10.96 14.86
CA VAL A 74 26.46 -11.23 16.15
C VAL A 74 25.44 -11.68 17.19
N ARG A 75 25.92 -12.51 18.12
CA ARG A 75 25.28 -12.84 19.38
C ARG A 75 26.04 -12.14 20.50
N VAL A 76 25.35 -11.34 21.29
CA VAL A 76 25.94 -10.57 22.37
C VAL A 76 25.30 -10.97 23.69
N THR A 77 26.12 -11.39 24.64
CA THR A 77 25.71 -11.62 26.05
C THR A 77 26.36 -10.56 26.92
N GLY A 78 25.62 -10.01 27.87
CA GLY A 78 26.15 -8.98 28.74
C GLY A 78 25.16 -8.47 29.78
N THR A 79 25.60 -7.50 30.60
CA THR A 79 24.76 -6.85 31.57
C THR A 79 23.99 -5.69 30.95
N PHE A 80 22.68 -5.69 31.15
CA PHE A 80 21.79 -4.61 30.68
C PHE A 80 21.86 -3.42 31.64
N ILE A 81 22.33 -2.29 31.17
CA ILE A 81 22.61 -1.09 31.98
C ILE A 81 21.58 -0.01 31.65
N LEU A 82 20.92 0.54 32.68
CA LEU A 82 20.04 1.70 32.53
C LEU A 82 20.89 2.98 32.46
N THR A 83 20.60 3.80 31.45
CA THR A 83 21.29 5.07 31.14
C THR A 83 20.29 6.22 30.98
N PRO A 84 19.53 6.59 32.06
CA PRO A 84 18.39 7.51 31.94
C PRO A 84 18.77 8.93 31.50
N GLN A 85 20.06 9.30 31.57
CA GLN A 85 20.57 10.62 31.16
C GLN A 85 21.11 10.61 29.71
N ALA A 86 21.16 9.44 29.04
CA ALA A 86 21.63 9.31 27.66
C ALA A 86 20.48 9.43 26.64
N ASN A 87 20.82 9.61 25.36
CA ASN A 87 19.82 9.63 24.28
C ASN A 87 19.01 8.33 24.19
N GLN A 88 19.62 7.20 24.57
CA GLN A 88 18.95 5.92 24.73
C GLN A 88 18.92 5.57 26.22
N PRO A 89 17.78 5.15 26.79
CA PRO A 89 17.64 4.97 28.24
C PRO A 89 18.35 3.73 28.78
N PHE A 90 18.99 2.95 27.91
CA PHE A 90 19.75 1.74 28.27
C PHE A 90 20.82 1.39 27.24
N GLU A 91 21.76 0.55 27.64
CA GLU A 91 22.76 -0.08 26.78
C GLU A 91 23.07 -1.49 27.26
N LEU A 92 23.68 -2.32 26.41
CA LEU A 92 24.18 -3.65 26.78
C LEU A 92 25.69 -3.60 26.94
N ASN A 93 26.19 -3.84 28.16
CA ASN A 93 27.61 -3.94 28.45
C ASN A 93 28.05 -5.39 28.27
N ALA A 94 28.69 -5.69 27.13
CA ALA A 94 28.96 -7.03 26.68
C ALA A 94 30.05 -7.72 27.55
N SER A 95 29.76 -8.95 27.95
CA SER A 95 30.73 -9.91 28.52
C SER A 95 31.23 -10.88 27.44
N SER A 96 30.43 -11.16 26.42
CA SER A 96 30.79 -12.02 25.29
C SER A 96 30.16 -11.50 23.99
N VAL A 97 30.91 -11.63 22.89
CA VAL A 97 30.41 -11.36 21.52
C VAL A 97 30.84 -12.50 20.60
N GLU A 98 29.86 -13.22 20.07
CA GLU A 98 30.07 -14.32 19.13
C GLU A 98 29.67 -13.86 17.72
N VAL A 99 30.46 -14.21 16.71
CA VAL A 99 30.15 -13.88 15.31
C VAL A 99 29.39 -15.05 14.68
N GLU A 100 28.09 -14.82 14.42
CA GLU A 100 27.20 -15.80 13.79
C GLU A 100 27.33 -15.79 12.26
N GLY A 101 27.63 -14.61 11.67
CA GLY A 101 27.81 -14.47 10.22
C GLY A 101 28.67 -13.28 9.86
N GLN A 102 29.65 -13.51 9.01
CA GLN A 102 30.55 -12.48 8.49
C GLN A 102 29.86 -11.59 7.44
N SER A 103 30.32 -10.34 7.32
CA SER A 103 30.00 -9.44 6.22
C SER A 103 31.28 -8.98 5.57
N THR A 104 31.28 -8.93 4.23
CA THR A 104 32.47 -8.54 3.45
C THR A 104 32.57 -7.02 3.30
N PRO A 105 33.76 -6.46 3.02
CA PRO A 105 33.95 -5.02 2.85
C PRO A 105 33.16 -4.37 1.72
N ASP A 106 32.74 -5.15 0.74
CA ASP A 106 31.92 -4.73 -0.41
C ASP A 106 30.41 -4.68 -0.10
N TYR A 107 29.99 -4.93 1.15
CA TYR A 107 28.59 -4.79 1.57
C TYR A 107 28.02 -3.44 1.12
N PRO A 108 26.93 -3.41 0.31
CA PRO A 108 26.54 -2.20 -0.41
C PRO A 108 25.94 -1.11 0.49
N LEU A 109 25.36 -1.49 1.64
CA LEU A 109 24.72 -0.54 2.58
C LEU A 109 25.73 0.03 3.59
N GLN A 110 26.76 0.70 3.07
CA GLN A 110 27.75 1.39 3.87
C GLN A 110 27.17 2.62 4.59
N LYS A 111 27.88 3.14 5.62
CA LYS A 111 27.50 4.33 6.39
C LYS A 111 27.63 5.61 5.53
N LYS A 112 26.80 5.73 4.50
CA LYS A 112 26.67 6.90 3.62
C LYS A 112 25.23 7.04 3.14
N ARG A 113 24.87 8.22 2.66
CA ARG A 113 23.56 8.41 2.05
C ARG A 113 23.53 7.69 0.68
N HIS A 114 22.51 6.86 0.49
CA HIS A 114 22.22 6.19 -0.78
C HIS A 114 21.00 6.85 -1.43
N THR A 115 20.97 6.92 -2.76
CA THR A 115 19.77 7.36 -3.50
C THR A 115 18.73 6.26 -3.54
N LEU A 116 17.46 6.62 -3.69
CA LEU A 116 16.38 5.64 -3.80
C LEU A 116 16.52 4.80 -5.08
N GLU A 117 17.02 5.40 -6.17
CA GLU A 117 17.31 4.70 -7.43
C GLU A 117 18.33 3.58 -7.23
N TYR A 118 19.44 3.89 -6.55
CA TYR A 118 20.43 2.86 -6.21
C TYR A 118 19.84 1.76 -5.34
N MET A 119 19.01 2.12 -4.35
CA MET A 119 18.38 1.14 -3.46
C MET A 119 17.43 0.18 -4.20
N ARG A 120 16.85 0.60 -5.32
CA ARG A 120 16.03 -0.27 -6.17
C ARG A 120 16.87 -1.36 -6.86
N THR A 121 18.13 -1.10 -7.19
CA THR A 121 19.03 -2.10 -7.78
C THR A 121 19.49 -3.18 -6.80
N ILE A 122 19.28 -2.98 -5.51
CA ILE A 122 19.59 -3.91 -4.42
C ILE A 122 18.34 -4.19 -3.55
N ALA A 123 17.19 -4.41 -4.19
CA ALA A 123 15.90 -4.55 -3.51
C ALA A 123 15.93 -5.62 -2.40
N HIS A 124 16.67 -6.72 -2.58
CA HIS A 124 16.85 -7.79 -1.59
C HIS A 124 17.60 -7.35 -0.30
N LEU A 125 18.37 -6.27 -0.34
CA LEU A 125 19.09 -5.73 0.83
C LEU A 125 18.46 -4.45 1.39
N ARG A 126 17.71 -3.70 0.58
CA ARG A 126 17.16 -2.40 0.99
C ARG A 126 16.26 -2.43 2.26
N PRO A 127 15.57 -3.55 2.64
CA PRO A 127 14.85 -3.59 3.92
C PRO A 127 15.72 -3.33 5.15
N ARG A 128 17.05 -3.52 5.04
CA ARG A 128 18.01 -3.23 6.10
C ARG A 128 18.29 -1.74 6.27
N ALA A 129 17.93 -0.87 5.32
CA ALA A 129 18.07 0.57 5.44
C ALA A 129 16.88 1.18 6.19
N ASN A 130 17.12 2.22 7.01
CA ASN A 130 16.10 2.77 7.91
C ASN A 130 14.84 3.26 7.21
N ILE A 131 14.97 3.89 6.03
CA ILE A 131 13.80 4.37 5.27
C ILE A 131 12.87 3.22 4.88
N TYR A 132 13.42 2.12 4.39
CA TYR A 132 12.63 0.95 3.98
C TYR A 132 12.16 0.12 5.19
N SER A 133 12.99 0.03 6.24
CA SER A 133 12.56 -0.58 7.51
C SER A 133 11.35 0.16 8.08
N ALA A 134 11.35 1.49 8.08
CA ALA A 134 10.21 2.28 8.51
C ALA A 134 8.99 2.07 7.60
N ALA A 135 9.17 2.19 6.28
CA ALA A 135 8.09 2.04 5.30
C ALA A 135 7.41 0.66 5.38
N PHE A 136 8.19 -0.42 5.46
CA PHE A 136 7.62 -1.78 5.48
C PHE A 136 6.98 -2.14 6.83
N ARG A 137 7.42 -1.53 7.94
CA ARG A 137 6.73 -1.64 9.23
C ARG A 137 5.39 -0.90 9.21
N VAL A 138 5.36 0.33 8.69
CA VAL A 138 4.11 1.07 8.46
C VAL A 138 3.18 0.29 7.54
N ARG A 139 3.69 -0.27 6.43
CA ARG A 139 2.91 -1.13 5.53
C ARG A 139 2.29 -2.32 6.25
N SER A 140 3.07 -3.04 7.04
CA SER A 140 2.58 -4.21 7.80
C SER A 140 1.51 -3.82 8.81
N THR A 141 1.72 -2.74 9.55
CA THR A 141 0.76 -2.23 10.54
C THR A 141 -0.53 -1.74 9.88
N ALA A 142 -0.42 -1.04 8.75
CA ALA A 142 -1.59 -0.57 7.98
C ALA A 142 -2.42 -1.75 7.44
N ALA A 143 -1.77 -2.80 6.94
CA ALA A 143 -2.47 -4.01 6.49
C ALA A 143 -3.28 -4.67 7.63
N TYR A 144 -2.65 -4.82 8.80
CA TYR A 144 -3.35 -5.34 9.97
C TYR A 144 -4.51 -4.44 10.41
N ALA A 145 -4.30 -3.12 10.43
CA ALA A 145 -5.34 -2.15 10.78
C ALA A 145 -6.57 -2.26 9.86
N ILE A 146 -6.36 -2.45 8.56
CA ILE A 146 -7.43 -2.64 7.57
C ILE A 146 -8.22 -3.92 7.89
N HIS A 147 -7.55 -5.06 8.06
CA HIS A 147 -8.23 -6.30 8.43
C HIS A 147 -9.01 -6.17 9.74
N LYS A 148 -8.43 -5.52 10.75
CA LYS A 148 -9.06 -5.27 12.03
C LYS A 148 -10.29 -4.39 11.88
N PHE A 149 -10.20 -3.29 11.12
CA PHE A 149 -11.31 -2.37 10.86
C PHE A 149 -12.53 -3.08 10.28
N PHE A 150 -12.34 -3.89 9.24
CA PHE A 150 -13.43 -4.59 8.58
C PHE A 150 -13.97 -5.75 9.42
N ASN A 151 -13.09 -6.54 10.05
CA ASN A 151 -13.49 -7.67 10.88
C ASN A 151 -14.35 -7.22 12.06
N GLU A 152 -13.97 -6.16 12.79
CA GLU A 152 -14.72 -5.62 13.93
C GLU A 152 -16.11 -5.04 13.54
N ARG A 153 -16.32 -4.76 12.24
CA ARG A 153 -17.58 -4.28 11.67
C ARG A 153 -18.42 -5.38 11.02
N GLY A 154 -18.00 -6.64 11.17
CA GLY A 154 -18.73 -7.80 10.68
C GLY A 154 -18.61 -8.04 9.17
N PHE A 155 -17.60 -7.47 8.51
CA PHE A 155 -17.29 -7.79 7.12
C PHE A 155 -16.62 -9.15 7.00
N ILE A 156 -16.95 -9.87 5.94
CA ILE A 156 -16.30 -11.13 5.56
C ILE A 156 -15.15 -10.82 4.60
N TYR A 157 -13.94 -11.31 4.91
CA TYR A 157 -12.82 -11.27 4.00
C TYR A 157 -13.04 -12.25 2.84
N ALA A 158 -13.20 -11.73 1.63
CA ALA A 158 -13.51 -12.49 0.44
C ALA A 158 -12.25 -12.84 -0.36
N HIS A 159 -12.14 -14.10 -0.78
CA HIS A 159 -11.17 -14.53 -1.78
C HIS A 159 -11.81 -14.47 -3.16
N THR A 160 -11.39 -13.53 -3.98
CA THR A 160 -11.75 -13.47 -5.40
C THR A 160 -10.59 -14.02 -6.26
N PRO A 161 -10.87 -14.61 -7.43
CA PRO A 161 -9.83 -15.23 -8.26
C PRO A 161 -8.86 -14.20 -8.82
N LEU A 162 -7.57 -14.55 -8.87
CA LEU A 162 -6.55 -13.74 -9.53
C LEU A 162 -6.49 -13.96 -11.05
N ILE A 163 -6.99 -15.11 -11.52
CA ILE A 163 -7.11 -15.42 -12.93
C ILE A 163 -8.58 -15.29 -13.30
N SER A 164 -8.89 -14.36 -14.19
CA SER A 164 -10.26 -14.04 -14.63
C SER A 164 -10.35 -14.07 -16.13
N CYS A 165 -11.56 -14.35 -16.64
CA CYS A 165 -11.89 -14.22 -18.06
C CYS A 165 -12.70 -12.95 -18.33
N SER A 166 -12.99 -12.14 -17.31
CA SER A 166 -13.78 -10.91 -17.39
C SER A 166 -12.91 -9.70 -17.15
N ASP A 167 -13.10 -8.65 -17.95
CA ASP A 167 -12.50 -7.34 -17.69
C ASP A 167 -13.46 -6.51 -16.83
N CYS A 168 -13.09 -6.28 -15.59
CA CYS A 168 -13.90 -5.50 -14.65
C CYS A 168 -14.03 -4.03 -15.07
N GLU A 169 -12.98 -3.44 -15.64
CA GLU A 169 -12.96 -2.03 -16.01
C GLU A 169 -13.41 -1.78 -17.47
N GLY A 170 -13.46 -2.84 -18.29
CA GLY A 170 -13.93 -2.79 -19.68
C GLY A 170 -12.96 -2.14 -20.68
N ALA A 171 -11.77 -1.73 -20.23
CA ALA A 171 -10.75 -1.08 -21.06
C ALA A 171 -9.33 -1.34 -20.56
N GLY A 172 -9.13 -2.23 -19.59
CA GLY A 172 -7.84 -2.47 -18.97
C GLY A 172 -6.88 -3.27 -19.83
N GLU A 173 -5.63 -2.84 -19.95
CA GLU A 173 -4.58 -3.69 -20.48
C GLU A 173 -4.26 -4.79 -19.46
N MET A 174 -4.73 -6.02 -19.71
CA MET A 174 -4.53 -7.16 -18.81
C MET A 174 -3.35 -8.03 -19.24
N PHE A 175 -2.62 -8.56 -18.26
CA PHE A 175 -1.63 -9.61 -18.52
C PHE A 175 -2.34 -10.92 -18.89
N LYS A 176 -1.97 -11.51 -20.05
CA LYS A 176 -2.51 -12.81 -20.45
C LYS A 176 -1.89 -13.94 -19.63
N VAL A 177 -2.73 -14.88 -19.24
CA VAL A 177 -2.34 -16.15 -18.62
C VAL A 177 -2.57 -17.27 -19.64
N THR A 178 -1.51 -17.95 -20.06
CA THR A 178 -1.60 -19.01 -21.08
C THR A 178 -0.53 -20.07 -20.84
N THR A 179 -0.83 -21.32 -21.20
CA THR A 179 0.11 -22.44 -21.26
C THR A 179 0.52 -22.77 -22.70
N LEU A 180 -0.03 -22.06 -23.69
CA LEU A 180 0.34 -22.24 -25.10
C LEU A 180 1.76 -21.74 -25.36
N ASP A 181 2.43 -22.36 -26.32
CA ASP A 181 3.70 -21.85 -26.84
C ASP A 181 3.47 -20.53 -27.58
N ILE A 182 3.91 -19.41 -26.95
CA ILE A 182 3.78 -18.07 -27.54
C ILE A 182 4.56 -17.90 -28.87
N ALA A 183 5.61 -18.68 -29.10
CA ALA A 183 6.37 -18.62 -30.35
C ALA A 183 5.62 -19.30 -31.51
N ASN A 184 4.81 -20.33 -31.21
CA ASN A 184 4.05 -21.08 -32.22
C ASN A 184 2.70 -21.56 -31.66
N PRO A 185 1.76 -20.66 -31.37
CA PRO A 185 0.47 -21.03 -30.81
C PRO A 185 -0.38 -21.81 -31.85
N PRO A 186 -1.20 -22.77 -31.41
CA PRO A 186 -2.19 -23.41 -32.29
C PRO A 186 -3.14 -22.36 -32.84
N LYS A 187 -3.59 -22.57 -34.09
CA LYS A 187 -4.45 -21.59 -34.78
C LYS A 187 -5.71 -22.24 -35.34
N ASN A 188 -6.78 -21.48 -35.31
CA ASN A 188 -8.01 -21.74 -36.01
C ASN A 188 -7.81 -21.57 -37.54
N GLU A 189 -8.83 -21.98 -38.33
CA GLU A 189 -8.82 -21.84 -39.79
C GLU A 189 -8.70 -20.38 -40.26
N ASP A 190 -9.21 -19.44 -39.47
CA ASP A 190 -9.16 -17.99 -39.73
C ASP A 190 -7.81 -17.34 -39.31
N GLY A 191 -6.88 -18.13 -38.80
CA GLY A 191 -5.56 -17.66 -38.37
C GLY A 191 -5.50 -17.10 -36.94
N THR A 192 -6.61 -17.00 -36.20
CA THR A 192 -6.67 -16.62 -34.80
C THR A 192 -6.10 -17.74 -33.90
N VAL A 193 -5.71 -17.41 -32.68
CA VAL A 193 -5.23 -18.40 -31.71
C VAL A 193 -6.37 -19.32 -31.28
N ASP A 194 -6.15 -20.64 -31.37
CA ASP A 194 -7.11 -21.64 -30.89
C ASP A 194 -6.97 -21.84 -29.36
N PHE A 195 -7.66 -21.02 -28.60
CA PHE A 195 -7.68 -21.11 -27.14
C PHE A 195 -8.35 -22.36 -26.58
N LYS A 196 -9.06 -23.19 -27.41
CA LYS A 196 -9.59 -24.48 -26.94
C LYS A 196 -8.49 -25.45 -26.56
N GLN A 197 -7.26 -25.21 -27.02
CA GLN A 197 -6.07 -26.00 -26.67
C GLN A 197 -5.31 -25.41 -25.47
N ASP A 198 -5.74 -24.27 -24.93
CA ASP A 198 -5.15 -23.70 -23.72
C ASP A 198 -5.75 -24.32 -22.45
N PHE A 199 -5.13 -24.07 -21.29
CA PHE A 199 -5.50 -24.68 -20.01
C PHE A 199 -6.97 -24.41 -19.62
N PHE A 200 -7.46 -23.20 -19.83
CA PHE A 200 -8.85 -22.81 -19.51
C PHE A 200 -9.83 -22.95 -20.70
N GLU A 201 -9.36 -23.45 -21.84
CA GLU A 201 -10.11 -23.58 -23.08
C GLU A 201 -10.71 -22.25 -23.62
N LYS A 202 -10.22 -21.12 -23.08
CA LYS A 202 -10.61 -19.74 -23.42
C LYS A 202 -9.52 -18.74 -23.00
N PRO A 203 -9.52 -17.50 -23.52
CA PRO A 203 -8.61 -16.46 -23.06
C PRO A 203 -8.75 -16.22 -21.55
N ALA A 204 -7.63 -16.17 -20.84
CA ALA A 204 -7.58 -15.88 -19.41
C ALA A 204 -6.51 -14.82 -19.13
N TYR A 205 -6.71 -14.08 -18.06
CA TYR A 205 -5.90 -12.90 -17.71
C TYR A 205 -5.68 -12.82 -16.20
N LEU A 206 -4.68 -12.07 -15.78
CA LEU A 206 -4.56 -11.62 -14.39
C LEU A 206 -5.56 -10.50 -14.14
N THR A 207 -6.28 -10.58 -13.03
CA THR A 207 -7.37 -9.65 -12.69
C THR A 207 -6.87 -8.23 -12.47
N VAL A 208 -7.69 -7.24 -12.84
CA VAL A 208 -7.49 -5.81 -12.54
C VAL A 208 -8.23 -5.38 -11.27
N SER A 209 -9.21 -6.19 -10.79
CA SER A 209 -10.02 -5.93 -9.60
C SER A 209 -10.77 -7.19 -9.18
N GLY A 210 -11.03 -7.34 -7.89
CA GLY A 210 -11.89 -8.40 -7.34
C GLY A 210 -13.36 -7.98 -7.18
N GLN A 211 -13.75 -6.80 -7.70
CA GLN A 211 -15.06 -6.20 -7.46
C GLN A 211 -16.22 -7.06 -7.95
N LEU A 212 -16.20 -7.50 -9.21
CA LEU A 212 -17.39 -8.18 -9.80
C LEU A 212 -17.74 -9.47 -9.05
N GLU A 213 -16.73 -10.29 -8.73
CA GLU A 213 -16.90 -11.49 -7.91
C GLU A 213 -17.20 -11.14 -6.45
N GLY A 214 -16.66 -10.01 -5.96
CA GLY A 214 -16.95 -9.44 -4.64
C GLY A 214 -18.41 -9.07 -4.48
N GLU A 215 -19.05 -8.46 -5.49
CA GLU A 215 -20.47 -8.14 -5.49
C GLU A 215 -21.33 -9.40 -5.36
N ALA A 216 -20.95 -10.51 -6.01
CA ALA A 216 -21.67 -11.78 -5.85
C ALA A 216 -21.66 -12.28 -4.40
N MET A 217 -20.53 -12.12 -3.70
CA MET A 217 -20.43 -12.47 -2.29
C MET A 217 -21.18 -11.46 -1.39
N ALA A 218 -21.12 -10.18 -1.69
CA ALA A 218 -21.81 -9.14 -0.94
C ALA A 218 -23.33 -9.31 -0.98
N LEU A 219 -23.88 -9.69 -2.13
CA LEU A 219 -25.32 -9.98 -2.28
C LEU A 219 -25.77 -11.29 -1.58
N ALA A 220 -24.83 -12.07 -1.05
CA ALA A 220 -25.12 -13.24 -0.21
C ALA A 220 -24.84 -12.98 1.27
N PHE A 221 -23.75 -12.27 1.60
CA PHE A 221 -23.26 -12.08 2.97
C PHE A 221 -23.54 -10.68 3.54
N GLY A 222 -24.02 -9.76 2.73
CA GLY A 222 -24.33 -8.37 3.11
C GLY A 222 -23.15 -7.42 3.11
N LYS A 223 -22.00 -7.84 3.67
CA LYS A 223 -20.77 -7.02 3.78
C LYS A 223 -19.54 -7.88 3.55
N ILE A 224 -18.77 -7.55 2.56
CA ILE A 224 -17.49 -8.22 2.29
C ILE A 224 -16.39 -7.20 2.01
N TYR A 225 -15.15 -7.62 2.03
CA TYR A 225 -14.03 -6.89 1.45
C TYR A 225 -13.02 -7.85 0.84
N THR A 226 -12.39 -7.43 -0.25
CA THR A 226 -11.15 -8.05 -0.74
C THR A 226 -9.95 -7.33 -0.17
N PHE A 227 -8.82 -8.00 -0.08
CA PHE A 227 -7.51 -7.40 0.13
C PHE A 227 -6.48 -8.32 -0.54
N GLY A 228 -6.19 -8.03 -1.78
CA GLY A 228 -5.38 -8.91 -2.61
C GLY A 228 -4.67 -8.21 -3.77
N PRO A 229 -3.76 -8.94 -4.43
CA PRO A 229 -3.03 -8.42 -5.57
C PRO A 229 -3.95 -8.22 -6.78
N THR A 230 -3.68 -7.13 -7.49
CA THR A 230 -4.26 -6.77 -8.78
C THR A 230 -3.16 -6.40 -9.76
N PHE A 231 -3.44 -6.50 -11.06
CA PHE A 231 -2.43 -6.42 -12.11
C PHE A 231 -2.91 -5.52 -13.24
N ARG A 232 -2.04 -4.59 -13.69
CA ARG A 232 -2.30 -3.74 -14.85
C ARG A 232 -1.11 -3.74 -15.77
N ALA A 233 -1.31 -4.06 -17.05
CA ALA A 233 -0.27 -4.17 -18.07
C ALA A 233 0.06 -2.83 -18.77
N GLU A 234 -0.54 -1.74 -18.33
CA GLU A 234 -0.33 -0.40 -18.88
C GLU A 234 1.14 0.01 -18.84
N LYS A 235 1.66 0.46 -19.97
CA LYS A 235 3.03 0.96 -20.08
C LYS A 235 3.15 2.38 -19.53
N SER A 236 3.14 2.51 -18.20
CA SER A 236 3.28 3.78 -17.51
C SER A 236 4.62 3.88 -16.77
N TYR A 237 5.29 5.03 -16.92
CA TYR A 237 6.57 5.33 -16.24
C TYR A 237 6.42 6.31 -15.08
N THR A 238 5.20 6.63 -14.66
CA THR A 238 4.97 7.59 -13.58
C THR A 238 5.41 7.03 -12.22
N GLN A 239 5.47 7.90 -11.23
CA GLN A 239 5.81 7.53 -9.85
C GLN A 239 4.68 6.81 -9.10
N ARG A 240 3.48 6.75 -9.69
CA ARG A 240 2.25 6.23 -9.05
C ARG A 240 1.74 4.93 -9.66
N HIS A 241 2.41 4.38 -10.69
CA HIS A 241 2.00 3.17 -11.38
C HIS A 241 2.96 2.01 -11.10
N ALA A 242 2.39 0.88 -10.77
CA ALA A 242 3.04 -0.42 -10.71
C ALA A 242 2.19 -1.43 -11.46
N ALA A 243 2.82 -2.45 -12.04
CA ALA A 243 2.12 -3.50 -12.79
C ALA A 243 1.45 -4.53 -11.86
N GLU A 244 1.94 -4.63 -10.62
CA GLU A 244 1.38 -5.45 -9.54
C GLU A 244 1.28 -4.58 -8.29
N PHE A 245 0.10 -4.53 -7.69
CA PHE A 245 -0.19 -3.79 -6.47
C PHE A 245 -1.37 -4.44 -5.75
N TRP A 246 -1.69 -3.99 -4.53
CA TRP A 246 -2.78 -4.55 -3.75
C TRP A 246 -3.97 -3.59 -3.67
N MET A 247 -5.17 -4.14 -3.83
CA MET A 247 -6.42 -3.40 -3.67
C MET A 247 -7.17 -3.86 -2.43
N ILE A 248 -7.81 -2.92 -1.75
CA ILE A 248 -8.82 -3.15 -0.74
C ILE A 248 -10.16 -2.72 -1.33
N GLU A 249 -11.09 -3.67 -1.46
CA GLU A 249 -12.35 -3.44 -2.17
C GLU A 249 -13.52 -3.97 -1.33
N PRO A 250 -14.09 -3.15 -0.42
CA PRO A 250 -15.33 -3.49 0.26
C PRO A 250 -16.52 -3.37 -0.68
N GLU A 251 -17.51 -4.27 -0.49
CA GLU A 251 -18.82 -4.23 -1.15
C GLU A 251 -19.91 -4.45 -0.10
N ILE A 252 -20.96 -3.60 -0.14
CA ILE A 252 -22.01 -3.56 0.88
C ILE A 252 -23.37 -3.61 0.22
N ALA A 253 -24.16 -4.66 0.50
CA ALA A 253 -25.55 -4.75 0.11
C ALA A 253 -26.42 -3.79 0.92
N PHE A 254 -27.50 -3.30 0.32
CA PHE A 254 -28.49 -2.35 0.88
C PHE A 254 -27.89 -0.97 1.22
N ALA A 255 -26.72 -0.64 0.68
CA ALA A 255 -26.01 0.63 0.88
C ALA A 255 -26.08 1.51 -0.39
N ASP A 256 -26.19 2.83 -0.18
CA ASP A 256 -26.07 3.81 -1.25
C ASP A 256 -24.71 4.51 -1.27
N LEU A 257 -24.57 5.53 -2.11
CA LEU A 257 -23.33 6.28 -2.24
C LEU A 257 -22.92 7.00 -0.95
N GLU A 258 -23.90 7.45 -0.16
CA GLU A 258 -23.64 8.12 1.12
C GLU A 258 -23.05 7.14 2.15
N ASP A 259 -23.65 5.95 2.28
CA ASP A 259 -23.13 4.86 3.12
C ASP A 259 -21.70 4.48 2.75
N ASP A 260 -21.38 4.48 1.44
CA ASP A 260 -20.06 4.16 0.92
C ASP A 260 -19.01 5.23 1.32
N MET A 261 -19.36 6.50 1.17
CA MET A 261 -18.50 7.62 1.61
C MET A 261 -18.26 7.61 3.13
N GLU A 262 -19.29 7.31 3.93
CA GLU A 262 -19.16 7.21 5.40
C GLU A 262 -18.20 6.08 5.79
N LEU A 263 -18.30 4.92 5.13
CA LEU A 263 -17.38 3.81 5.37
C LEU A 263 -15.95 4.16 4.97
N ALA A 264 -15.76 4.79 3.80
CA ALA A 264 -14.45 5.21 3.29
C ALA A 264 -13.77 6.21 4.24
N GLU A 265 -14.50 7.24 4.70
CA GLU A 265 -14.00 8.22 5.67
C GLU A 265 -13.61 7.55 7.00
N ALA A 266 -14.49 6.70 7.54
CA ALA A 266 -14.23 5.98 8.78
C ALA A 266 -13.01 5.07 8.67
N MET A 267 -12.83 4.37 7.56
CA MET A 267 -11.68 3.48 7.33
C MET A 267 -10.37 4.27 7.26
N ILE A 268 -10.30 5.34 6.48
CA ILE A 268 -9.09 6.16 6.34
C ILE A 268 -8.68 6.75 7.69
N LYS A 269 -9.62 7.34 8.43
CA LYS A 269 -9.36 7.91 9.76
C LYS A 269 -8.87 6.83 10.74
N TYR A 270 -9.49 5.66 10.74
CA TYR A 270 -9.11 4.55 11.61
C TYR A 270 -7.69 4.05 11.32
N VAL A 271 -7.38 3.79 10.04
CA VAL A 271 -6.07 3.25 9.65
C VAL A 271 -4.95 4.25 9.97
N ILE A 272 -5.15 5.55 9.65
CA ILE A 272 -4.19 6.59 9.97
C ILE A 272 -3.95 6.67 11.49
N SER A 273 -5.02 6.71 12.30
CA SER A 273 -4.94 6.77 13.76
C SER A 273 -4.19 5.56 14.32
N TYR A 274 -4.52 4.36 13.85
CA TYR A 274 -3.88 3.12 14.28
C TYR A 274 -2.37 3.09 13.98
N VAL A 275 -1.99 3.52 12.78
CA VAL A 275 -0.57 3.61 12.37
C VAL A 275 0.16 4.68 13.17
N MET A 276 -0.45 5.85 13.41
CA MET A 276 0.16 6.92 14.21
C MET A 276 0.40 6.49 15.66
N GLU A 277 -0.46 5.67 16.22
CA GLU A 277 -0.29 5.12 17.57
C GLU A 277 0.79 4.02 17.62
N SER A 278 0.77 3.11 16.65
CA SER A 278 1.59 1.90 16.66
C SER A 278 3.00 2.11 16.09
N CYS A 279 3.21 3.06 15.17
CA CYS A 279 4.46 3.28 14.44
C CYS A 279 5.09 4.65 14.74
N LYS A 280 5.06 5.11 15.99
CA LYS A 280 5.56 6.45 16.39
C LYS A 280 6.99 6.71 15.95
N SER A 281 7.90 5.78 16.23
CA SER A 281 9.33 5.93 15.93
C SER A 281 9.62 5.96 14.43
N GLU A 282 8.89 5.15 13.66
CA GLU A 282 8.97 5.09 12.21
C GLU A 282 8.45 6.38 11.59
N LEU A 283 7.31 6.87 12.04
CA LEU A 283 6.70 8.11 11.54
C LEU A 283 7.52 9.36 11.94
N GLU A 284 8.08 9.42 13.14
CA GLU A 284 9.02 10.48 13.52
C GLU A 284 10.25 10.51 12.62
N PHE A 285 10.81 9.33 12.30
CA PHE A 285 11.92 9.21 11.35
C PHE A 285 11.53 9.67 9.95
N LEU A 286 10.40 9.22 9.44
CA LEU A 286 9.91 9.59 8.11
C LEU A 286 9.58 11.09 8.03
N ASN A 287 8.95 11.65 9.06
CA ASN A 287 8.68 13.09 9.15
C ASN A 287 9.97 13.94 9.16
N LYS A 288 11.02 13.45 9.81
CA LYS A 288 12.29 14.17 9.88
C LYS A 288 13.11 14.09 8.59
N PHE A 289 13.11 12.93 7.90
CA PHE A 289 14.08 12.64 6.86
C PHE A 289 13.47 12.48 5.45
N VAL A 290 12.15 12.28 5.34
CA VAL A 290 11.45 12.05 4.07
C VAL A 290 10.51 13.21 3.77
N ASP A 291 9.53 13.48 4.64
CA ASP A 291 8.51 14.53 4.44
C ASP A 291 8.24 15.25 5.77
N LYS A 292 8.76 16.47 5.89
CA LYS A 292 8.66 17.28 7.11
C LYS A 292 7.24 17.68 7.51
N GLY A 293 6.29 17.60 6.58
CA GLY A 293 4.86 17.88 6.83
C GLY A 293 4.01 16.64 7.12
N LEU A 294 4.62 15.46 7.17
CA LEU A 294 3.92 14.19 7.26
C LEU A 294 2.98 14.11 8.45
N LEU A 295 3.47 14.31 9.66
CA LEU A 295 2.67 14.19 10.88
C LEU A 295 1.54 15.22 10.95
N GLU A 296 1.80 16.47 10.54
CA GLU A 296 0.78 17.51 10.49
C GLU A 296 -0.35 17.14 9.52
N ARG A 297 0.00 16.65 8.32
CA ARG A 297 -0.95 16.19 7.32
C ARG A 297 -1.80 15.02 7.82
N LEU A 298 -1.18 14.01 8.44
CA LEU A 298 -1.91 12.86 8.99
C LEU A 298 -2.87 13.27 10.11
N HIS A 299 -2.44 14.15 11.04
CA HIS A 299 -3.30 14.71 12.08
C HIS A 299 -4.47 15.51 11.50
N SER A 300 -4.23 16.32 10.48
CA SER A 300 -5.26 17.10 9.80
C SER A 300 -6.38 16.20 9.24
N VAL A 301 -6.02 15.08 8.60
CA VAL A 301 -7.02 14.14 8.04
C VAL A 301 -7.86 13.51 9.15
N VAL A 302 -7.24 13.06 10.23
CA VAL A 302 -7.97 12.41 11.33
C VAL A 302 -8.93 13.37 12.02
N SER A 303 -8.57 14.64 12.15
CA SER A 303 -9.33 15.65 12.89
C SER A 303 -10.35 16.44 12.06
N SER A 304 -10.31 16.37 10.73
CA SER A 304 -11.22 17.10 9.86
C SER A 304 -12.40 16.24 9.40
N ASP A 305 -13.55 16.87 9.16
CA ASP A 305 -14.62 16.29 8.37
C ASP A 305 -14.26 16.42 6.89
N PHE A 306 -14.54 15.38 6.10
CA PHE A 306 -14.25 15.40 4.68
C PHE A 306 -15.26 16.25 3.92
N ALA A 307 -14.79 17.07 2.99
CA ALA A 307 -15.69 17.84 2.14
C ALA A 307 -16.40 16.94 1.13
N ARG A 308 -17.57 17.35 0.67
CA ARG A 308 -18.36 16.67 -0.36
C ARG A 308 -18.73 17.68 -1.42
N VAL A 309 -18.51 17.36 -2.67
CA VAL A 309 -18.80 18.22 -3.81
C VAL A 309 -19.15 17.37 -5.03
N THR A 310 -20.15 17.79 -5.83
CA THR A 310 -20.41 17.13 -7.10
C THR A 310 -19.30 17.44 -8.11
N TYR A 311 -19.05 16.55 -9.07
CA TYR A 311 -18.12 16.80 -10.16
C TYR A 311 -18.47 18.11 -10.90
N THR A 312 -19.77 18.34 -11.16
CA THR A 312 -20.22 19.56 -11.81
C THR A 312 -19.83 20.82 -11.05
N ASP A 313 -19.98 20.84 -9.73
CA ASP A 313 -19.61 22.01 -8.92
C ASP A 313 -18.08 22.08 -8.72
N ALA A 314 -17.39 20.95 -8.62
CA ALA A 314 -15.92 20.91 -8.58
C ALA A 314 -15.32 21.52 -9.86
N VAL A 315 -15.84 21.19 -11.05
CA VAL A 315 -15.41 21.78 -12.31
C VAL A 315 -15.62 23.29 -12.32
N LYS A 316 -16.79 23.80 -11.88
CA LYS A 316 -17.05 25.25 -11.79
C LYS A 316 -16.05 25.99 -10.88
N GLU A 317 -15.67 25.36 -9.77
CA GLU A 317 -14.65 25.93 -8.89
C GLU A 317 -13.28 25.92 -9.51
N LEU A 318 -12.90 24.83 -10.18
CA LEU A 318 -11.62 24.65 -10.86
C LEU A 318 -11.47 25.58 -12.07
N GLU A 319 -12.53 25.85 -12.84
CA GLU A 319 -12.53 26.78 -13.99
C GLU A 319 -11.97 28.17 -13.62
N LYS A 320 -12.13 28.60 -12.37
CA LYS A 320 -11.58 29.87 -11.86
C LYS A 320 -10.05 29.90 -11.87
N TYR A 321 -9.40 28.73 -11.92
CA TYR A 321 -7.94 28.56 -11.93
C TYR A 321 -7.41 28.06 -13.27
N ASN A 322 -8.23 28.02 -14.30
CA ASN A 322 -7.87 27.41 -15.59
C ASN A 322 -6.62 28.01 -16.22
N ASP A 323 -6.35 29.31 -16.00
CA ASP A 323 -5.14 29.95 -16.54
C ASP A 323 -3.83 29.42 -15.92
N GLU A 324 -3.91 28.78 -14.76
CA GLU A 324 -2.78 28.22 -14.02
C GLU A 324 -2.51 26.74 -14.35
N PHE A 325 -3.47 26.03 -14.98
CA PHE A 325 -3.37 24.61 -15.27
C PHE A 325 -2.71 24.32 -16.61
N ASP A 326 -1.87 23.28 -16.65
CA ASP A 326 -1.32 22.73 -17.88
C ASP A 326 -2.42 22.08 -18.74
N TYR A 327 -3.36 21.36 -18.09
CA TYR A 327 -4.55 20.76 -18.71
C TYR A 327 -5.77 21.56 -18.32
N LYS A 328 -6.45 22.16 -19.30
CA LYS A 328 -7.66 22.96 -19.04
C LYS A 328 -8.79 22.05 -18.56
N VAL A 329 -9.44 22.43 -17.46
CA VAL A 329 -10.62 21.73 -16.97
C VAL A 329 -11.88 22.24 -17.72
N TYR A 330 -12.76 21.32 -18.04
CA TYR A 330 -14.08 21.55 -18.60
C TYR A 330 -15.01 20.39 -18.22
N TRP A 331 -16.32 20.59 -18.26
CA TRP A 331 -17.25 19.52 -17.90
C TRP A 331 -17.14 18.33 -18.87
N GLY A 332 -16.96 17.13 -18.34
CA GLY A 332 -16.73 15.89 -19.11
C GLY A 332 -15.26 15.50 -19.25
N CYS A 333 -14.30 16.31 -18.80
CA CYS A 333 -12.90 15.92 -18.79
C CYS A 333 -12.55 15.03 -17.60
N ASP A 334 -11.55 14.19 -17.77
CA ASP A 334 -10.90 13.48 -16.66
C ASP A 334 -10.10 14.47 -15.79
N LEU A 335 -10.33 14.46 -14.47
CA LEU A 335 -9.59 15.32 -13.56
C LEU A 335 -8.13 14.85 -13.44
N GLN A 336 -7.20 15.76 -13.74
CA GLN A 336 -5.78 15.49 -13.61
C GLN A 336 -5.28 15.77 -12.19
N THR A 337 -4.13 15.24 -11.84
CA THR A 337 -3.52 15.44 -10.51
C THR A 337 -3.44 16.91 -10.09
N GLU A 338 -3.22 17.85 -11.01
CA GLU A 338 -3.20 19.29 -10.69
C GLU A 338 -4.57 19.81 -10.26
N HIS A 339 -5.65 19.31 -10.87
CA HIS A 339 -7.04 19.63 -10.51
C HIS A 339 -7.39 19.08 -9.12
N GLU A 340 -7.06 17.80 -8.86
CA GLU A 340 -7.28 17.14 -7.56
C GLU A 340 -6.53 17.86 -6.41
N ARG A 341 -5.29 18.27 -6.68
CA ARG A 341 -4.51 19.05 -5.71
C ARG A 341 -5.08 20.45 -5.50
N CYS A 342 -5.57 21.10 -6.54
CA CYS A 342 -6.25 22.39 -6.39
C CYS A 342 -7.47 22.29 -5.49
N LEU A 343 -8.31 21.24 -5.66
CA LEU A 343 -9.46 20.98 -4.80
C LEU A 343 -9.02 20.76 -3.34
N THR A 344 -8.06 19.88 -3.09
CA THR A 344 -7.68 19.48 -1.73
C THR A 344 -6.78 20.50 -1.01
N GLU A 345 -5.87 21.19 -1.72
CA GLU A 345 -4.84 22.05 -1.12
C GLU A 345 -5.22 23.54 -1.12
N ARG A 346 -6.02 24.00 -2.10
CA ARG A 346 -6.34 25.43 -2.27
C ARG A 346 -7.81 25.75 -1.94
N ILE A 347 -8.76 24.98 -2.46
CA ILE A 347 -10.19 25.27 -2.36
C ILE A 347 -10.74 24.79 -1.01
N PHE A 348 -10.71 23.48 -0.75
CA PHE A 348 -11.31 22.90 0.45
C PHE A 348 -10.33 22.79 1.64
N LYS A 349 -9.03 22.70 1.39
CA LYS A 349 -7.95 22.56 2.40
C LYS A 349 -8.13 21.39 3.35
N ARG A 350 -8.72 20.31 2.86
CA ARG A 350 -9.04 19.06 3.58
C ARG A 350 -9.35 17.96 2.57
N PRO A 351 -9.47 16.67 2.98
CA PRO A 351 -9.93 15.62 2.08
C PRO A 351 -11.30 15.94 1.47
N VAL A 352 -11.50 15.54 0.22
CA VAL A 352 -12.70 15.89 -0.57
C VAL A 352 -13.23 14.65 -1.26
N PHE A 353 -14.52 14.36 -1.05
CA PHE A 353 -15.27 13.47 -1.93
C PHE A 353 -15.80 14.26 -3.12
N VAL A 354 -15.48 13.80 -4.33
CA VAL A 354 -16.07 14.30 -5.57
C VAL A 354 -17.04 13.24 -6.07
N THR A 355 -18.31 13.62 -6.31
CA THR A 355 -19.38 12.67 -6.66
C THR A 355 -20.02 13.01 -8.00
N ASP A 356 -20.84 12.10 -8.53
CA ASP A 356 -21.71 12.33 -9.67
C ASP A 356 -20.96 12.73 -10.95
N TYR A 357 -20.04 11.87 -11.35
CA TYR A 357 -19.22 12.05 -12.54
C TYR A 357 -20.01 11.83 -13.84
N PRO A 358 -19.59 12.44 -14.95
CA PRO A 358 -20.15 12.15 -16.28
C PRO A 358 -20.05 10.65 -16.62
N LYS A 359 -21.12 10.07 -17.14
CA LYS A 359 -21.21 8.63 -17.46
C LYS A 359 -20.18 8.16 -18.50
N GLU A 360 -19.73 9.07 -19.36
CA GLU A 360 -18.82 8.79 -20.46
C GLU A 360 -17.40 8.45 -20.02
N ILE A 361 -17.00 8.92 -18.82
CA ILE A 361 -15.66 8.73 -18.27
C ILE A 361 -15.62 7.72 -17.12
N LYS A 362 -16.71 7.00 -16.86
CA LYS A 362 -16.82 6.03 -15.75
C LYS A 362 -17.32 4.67 -16.26
N ALA A 363 -17.03 3.62 -15.51
CA ALA A 363 -17.30 2.22 -15.87
C ALA A 363 -18.81 1.88 -15.94
N PHE A 364 -19.13 0.79 -16.62
CA PHE A 364 -20.49 0.35 -16.93
C PHE A 364 -21.32 -0.01 -15.69
N TYR A 365 -20.68 -0.49 -14.63
CA TYR A 365 -21.36 -1.00 -13.43
C TYR A 365 -21.82 0.10 -12.46
N MET A 366 -21.47 1.34 -12.70
CA MET A 366 -21.84 2.47 -11.84
C MET A 366 -23.28 2.89 -12.11
N ARG A 367 -24.05 3.12 -11.03
CA ARG A 367 -25.48 3.48 -11.12
C ARG A 367 -25.68 4.77 -11.91
N LEU A 368 -26.46 4.70 -12.97
CA LEU A 368 -26.86 5.87 -13.75
C LEU A 368 -27.84 6.73 -12.93
N ASN A 369 -27.51 7.99 -12.71
CA ASN A 369 -28.37 8.96 -12.02
C ASN A 369 -29.63 9.30 -12.84
N ASP A 370 -30.63 9.85 -12.18
CA ASP A 370 -31.93 10.14 -12.80
C ASP A 370 -31.86 11.25 -13.86
N ASP A 371 -30.75 12.00 -13.91
CA ASP A 371 -30.48 13.00 -14.96
C ASP A 371 -30.07 12.36 -16.31
N GLY A 372 -29.76 11.05 -16.32
CA GLY A 372 -29.31 10.29 -17.48
C GLY A 372 -27.92 10.69 -18.03
N LYS A 373 -27.19 11.55 -17.35
CA LYS A 373 -25.89 12.13 -17.76
C LYS A 373 -24.76 11.78 -16.82
N THR A 374 -25.05 11.65 -15.52
CA THR A 374 -24.06 11.35 -14.50
C THR A 374 -24.30 9.98 -13.89
N VAL A 375 -23.28 9.46 -13.24
CA VAL A 375 -23.33 8.20 -12.47
C VAL A 375 -22.99 8.46 -11.02
N ALA A 376 -23.53 7.66 -10.11
CA ALA A 376 -23.29 7.72 -8.67
C ALA A 376 -21.87 7.18 -8.34
N ALA A 377 -20.86 7.77 -8.97
CA ALA A 377 -19.45 7.54 -8.69
C ALA A 377 -18.98 8.44 -7.57
N VAL A 378 -17.89 8.05 -6.90
CA VAL A 378 -17.19 8.85 -5.91
C VAL A 378 -15.68 8.62 -5.99
N ASP A 379 -14.91 9.70 -5.94
CA ASP A 379 -13.47 9.65 -5.73
C ASP A 379 -13.14 10.42 -4.44
N LEU A 380 -12.37 9.80 -3.53
CA LEU A 380 -11.81 10.48 -2.37
C LEU A 380 -10.44 11.03 -2.72
N LEU A 381 -10.31 12.34 -2.64
CA LEU A 381 -9.08 13.07 -2.89
C LEU A 381 -8.43 13.50 -1.57
N VAL A 382 -7.11 13.29 -1.46
CA VAL A 382 -6.31 13.72 -0.31
C VAL A 382 -5.13 14.58 -0.73
N MET A 383 -4.68 15.47 0.15
CA MET A 383 -3.55 16.38 -0.08
C MET A 383 -2.27 15.58 -0.41
N GLY A 384 -1.53 16.01 -1.43
CA GLY A 384 -0.23 15.43 -1.82
C GLY A 384 -0.31 14.19 -2.73
N ILE A 385 -1.37 13.37 -2.62
CA ILE A 385 -1.58 12.18 -3.45
C ILE A 385 -2.62 12.43 -4.56
N GLY A 386 -3.70 13.18 -4.29
CA GLY A 386 -4.89 13.23 -5.13
C GLY A 386 -5.82 12.07 -4.82
N GLU A 387 -6.37 11.41 -5.83
CA GLU A 387 -7.25 10.26 -5.66
C GLU A 387 -6.57 9.11 -4.89
N ILE A 388 -7.19 8.68 -3.78
CA ILE A 388 -6.76 7.54 -2.97
C ILE A 388 -7.79 6.42 -2.96
N ILE A 389 -9.07 6.75 -3.08
CA ILE A 389 -10.21 5.83 -3.19
C ILE A 389 -11.03 6.24 -4.40
N GLY A 390 -11.45 5.26 -5.20
CA GLY A 390 -12.50 5.38 -6.21
C GLY A 390 -13.61 4.38 -5.92
N GLY A 391 -14.88 4.80 -6.01
CA GLY A 391 -16.02 3.96 -5.68
C GLY A 391 -17.30 4.35 -6.39
N SER A 392 -18.38 3.64 -6.12
CA SER A 392 -19.71 3.99 -6.61
C SER A 392 -20.82 3.23 -5.90
N GLN A 393 -22.02 3.73 -5.97
CA GLN A 393 -23.21 2.88 -5.94
C GLN A 393 -23.22 2.06 -7.23
N ARG A 394 -23.54 0.78 -7.15
CA ARG A 394 -23.57 -0.15 -8.27
C ARG A 394 -24.93 -0.10 -8.97
N GLU A 395 -24.96 -0.35 -10.28
CA GLU A 395 -26.22 -0.39 -11.02
C GLU A 395 -27.00 -1.66 -10.68
N GLU A 396 -28.13 -1.49 -10.01
CA GLU A 396 -29.02 -2.59 -9.59
C GLU A 396 -30.12 -2.92 -10.60
N ARG A 397 -30.39 -2.02 -11.57
CA ARG A 397 -31.43 -2.19 -12.59
C ARG A 397 -30.88 -3.00 -13.76
N LEU A 398 -31.44 -4.19 -13.98
CA LEU A 398 -30.97 -5.14 -14.99
C LEU A 398 -30.97 -4.59 -16.42
N ASP A 399 -32.02 -3.90 -16.79
CA ASP A 399 -32.19 -3.27 -18.12
C ASP A 399 -31.14 -2.18 -18.35
N VAL A 400 -30.99 -1.27 -17.41
CA VAL A 400 -30.02 -0.17 -17.48
C VAL A 400 -28.58 -0.71 -17.51
N LEU A 401 -28.24 -1.71 -16.67
CA LEU A 401 -26.91 -2.32 -16.66
C LEU A 401 -26.60 -3.02 -18.01
N THR A 402 -27.58 -3.72 -18.58
CA THR A 402 -27.41 -4.38 -19.89
C THR A 402 -27.15 -3.36 -20.99
N GLU A 403 -27.94 -2.28 -21.04
CA GLU A 403 -27.76 -1.18 -21.99
C GLU A 403 -26.38 -0.53 -21.85
N ARG A 404 -25.90 -0.30 -20.60
CA ARG A 404 -24.58 0.28 -20.37
C ARG A 404 -23.43 -0.62 -20.84
N ILE A 405 -23.55 -1.93 -20.67
CA ILE A 405 -22.58 -2.91 -21.19
C ILE A 405 -22.50 -2.80 -22.72
N GLU A 406 -23.67 -2.76 -23.39
CA GLU A 406 -23.75 -2.64 -24.86
C GLU A 406 -23.23 -1.28 -25.37
N GLU A 407 -23.56 -0.16 -24.68
CA GLU A 407 -23.07 1.19 -25.02
C GLU A 407 -21.53 1.26 -25.06
N LEU A 408 -20.85 0.52 -24.16
CA LEU A 408 -19.40 0.47 -24.12
C LEU A 408 -18.78 -0.57 -25.06
N GLY A 409 -19.62 -1.22 -25.91
CA GLY A 409 -19.17 -2.21 -26.90
C GLY A 409 -18.77 -3.55 -26.31
N LEU A 410 -19.18 -3.85 -25.07
CA LEU A 410 -18.97 -5.13 -24.41
C LEU A 410 -20.12 -6.09 -24.75
N ASP A 411 -19.86 -7.42 -24.74
CA ASP A 411 -20.91 -8.42 -24.98
C ASP A 411 -21.55 -8.83 -23.64
N PRO A 412 -22.87 -8.60 -23.43
CA PRO A 412 -23.59 -9.04 -22.24
C PRO A 412 -23.46 -10.53 -21.94
N LYS A 413 -23.17 -11.36 -22.94
CA LYS A 413 -22.95 -12.80 -22.74
C LYS A 413 -21.71 -13.12 -21.94
N ASP A 414 -20.69 -12.28 -21.96
CA ASP A 414 -19.48 -12.45 -21.15
C ASP A 414 -19.73 -12.11 -19.68
N TYR A 415 -20.80 -11.32 -19.42
CA TYR A 415 -21.24 -10.88 -18.09
C TYR A 415 -22.54 -11.54 -17.62
N TRP A 416 -22.96 -12.67 -18.22
CA TRP A 416 -24.24 -13.33 -17.92
C TRP A 416 -24.42 -13.60 -16.41
N TRP A 417 -23.39 -14.07 -15.74
CA TRP A 417 -23.40 -14.39 -14.31
C TRP A 417 -23.51 -13.13 -13.44
N TYR A 418 -22.93 -12.01 -13.89
CA TYR A 418 -23.01 -10.72 -13.22
C TYR A 418 -24.41 -10.07 -13.40
N LEU A 419 -25.03 -10.23 -14.56
CA LEU A 419 -26.41 -9.84 -14.82
C LEU A 419 -27.40 -10.67 -14.00
N ASP A 420 -27.14 -11.95 -13.74
CA ASP A 420 -27.96 -12.80 -12.88
C ASP A 420 -28.04 -12.26 -11.45
N LEU A 421 -27.03 -11.57 -10.94
CA LEU A 421 -27.08 -10.91 -9.64
C LEU A 421 -28.17 -9.83 -9.55
N ARG A 422 -28.55 -9.23 -10.67
CA ARG A 422 -29.65 -8.25 -10.76
C ARG A 422 -30.99 -8.94 -11.00
N ARG A 423 -30.99 -10.07 -11.70
CA ARG A 423 -32.18 -10.86 -12.00
C ARG A 423 -32.73 -11.58 -10.79
N TYR A 424 -31.86 -12.07 -9.90
CA TYR A 424 -32.21 -12.91 -8.77
C TYR A 424 -32.05 -12.18 -7.44
N GLY A 425 -32.89 -11.17 -7.20
CA GLY A 425 -32.92 -10.45 -5.92
C GLY A 425 -31.86 -9.35 -5.82
N GLY A 426 -31.56 -8.70 -6.95
CA GLY A 426 -30.70 -7.52 -6.96
C GLY A 426 -31.23 -6.41 -6.07
N VAL A 427 -30.35 -5.82 -5.28
CA VAL A 427 -30.65 -4.71 -4.37
C VAL A 427 -29.65 -3.58 -4.59
N LYS A 428 -30.00 -2.40 -4.11
CA LYS A 428 -29.06 -1.29 -3.97
C LYS A 428 -27.83 -1.76 -3.21
N HIS A 429 -26.64 -1.54 -3.76
CA HIS A 429 -25.36 -1.90 -3.14
C HIS A 429 -24.27 -0.95 -3.62
N SER A 430 -23.20 -0.82 -2.86
CA SER A 430 -22.13 0.11 -3.12
C SER A 430 -20.79 -0.46 -2.66
N GLY A 431 -19.72 0.11 -3.16
CA GLY A 431 -18.37 -0.27 -2.77
C GLY A 431 -17.33 0.65 -3.39
N PHE A 432 -16.10 0.52 -2.89
CA PHE A 432 -14.97 1.30 -3.37
C PHE A 432 -13.70 0.49 -3.48
N GLY A 433 -12.72 1.00 -4.21
CA GLY A 433 -11.36 0.49 -4.28
C GLY A 433 -10.35 1.45 -3.66
N LEU A 434 -9.53 0.95 -2.74
CA LEU A 434 -8.37 1.65 -2.20
C LEU A 434 -7.09 0.96 -2.65
N GLY A 435 -6.24 1.67 -3.39
CA GLY A 435 -4.89 1.21 -3.70
C GLY A 435 -3.99 1.22 -2.46
N PHE A 436 -3.59 0.03 -1.99
CA PHE A 436 -2.81 -0.09 -0.74
C PHE A 436 -1.47 0.63 -0.82
N GLU A 437 -0.79 0.56 -1.93
CA GLU A 437 0.48 1.26 -2.13
C GLU A 437 0.33 2.78 -2.08
N ARG A 438 -0.76 3.33 -2.65
CA ARG A 438 -1.07 4.77 -2.53
C ARG A 438 -1.29 5.17 -1.07
N LEU A 439 -2.00 4.33 -0.29
CA LEU A 439 -2.16 4.54 1.14
C LEU A 439 -0.81 4.50 1.88
N VAL A 440 0.06 3.52 1.58
CA VAL A 440 1.39 3.45 2.20
C VAL A 440 2.26 4.66 1.82
N MET A 441 2.22 5.12 0.56
CA MET A 441 2.86 6.37 0.15
C MET A 441 2.36 7.55 0.99
N TYR A 442 1.05 7.64 1.20
CA TYR A 442 0.43 8.69 2.00
C TYR A 442 0.88 8.65 3.46
N LEU A 443 0.89 7.46 4.08
CA LEU A 443 1.30 7.23 5.46
C LEU A 443 2.79 7.45 5.72
N THR A 444 3.63 7.34 4.69
CA THR A 444 5.10 7.41 4.83
C THR A 444 5.72 8.70 4.26
N GLY A 445 4.98 9.45 3.45
CA GLY A 445 5.50 10.59 2.71
C GLY A 445 6.45 10.21 1.55
N ILE A 446 6.59 8.92 1.24
CA ILE A 446 7.42 8.44 0.13
C ILE A 446 6.68 8.69 -1.18
N SER A 447 7.32 9.41 -2.10
CA SER A 447 6.68 9.92 -3.32
C SER A 447 6.62 8.93 -4.47
N ASN A 448 7.32 7.79 -4.40
CA ASN A 448 7.39 6.82 -5.50
C ASN A 448 6.91 5.44 -5.05
N ILE A 449 5.94 4.89 -5.76
CA ILE A 449 5.32 3.58 -5.48
C ILE A 449 6.35 2.44 -5.44
N ARG A 450 7.45 2.53 -6.22
CA ARG A 450 8.53 1.54 -6.23
C ARG A 450 9.25 1.43 -4.88
N ASP A 451 9.12 2.43 -4.03
CA ASP A 451 9.83 2.52 -2.75
C ASP A 451 8.96 2.12 -1.55
N VAL A 452 7.68 1.83 -1.77
CA VAL A 452 6.76 1.28 -0.76
C VAL A 452 6.39 -0.18 -1.03
N LEU A 453 6.85 -0.74 -2.14
CA LEU A 453 6.76 -2.16 -2.49
C LEU A 453 8.07 -2.87 -2.12
N PRO A 454 8.07 -4.06 -1.49
CA PRO A 454 9.30 -4.82 -1.22
C PRO A 454 10.09 -5.14 -2.50
N PHE A 455 9.42 -5.67 -3.50
CA PHE A 455 9.96 -6.04 -4.83
C PHE A 455 9.02 -5.50 -5.91
N PRO A 456 9.20 -4.27 -6.39
CA PRO A 456 8.28 -3.64 -7.32
C PRO A 456 8.29 -4.32 -8.70
N ARG A 457 7.09 -4.45 -9.29
CA ARG A 457 6.88 -4.85 -10.68
C ARG A 457 6.40 -3.63 -11.45
N THR A 458 7.19 -3.18 -12.41
CA THR A 458 6.88 -2.00 -13.23
C THR A 458 7.34 -2.22 -14.66
N THR A 459 6.94 -1.37 -15.58
CA THR A 459 7.39 -1.42 -16.98
C THR A 459 8.92 -1.53 -17.06
N GLY A 460 9.40 -2.60 -17.70
CA GLY A 460 10.81 -2.87 -17.89
C GLY A 460 11.59 -3.37 -16.66
N SER A 461 10.91 -3.69 -15.55
CA SER A 461 11.57 -4.17 -14.33
C SER A 461 10.74 -5.24 -13.63
N ALA A 462 11.31 -6.44 -13.57
CA ALA A 462 10.82 -7.60 -12.84
C ALA A 462 11.98 -8.40 -12.21
N ASP A 463 13.11 -7.74 -11.96
CA ASP A 463 14.29 -8.31 -11.31
C ASP A 463 13.95 -8.66 -9.85
N PHE A 464 14.48 -9.76 -9.35
CA PHE A 464 14.23 -10.38 -8.04
C PHE A 464 12.97 -11.25 -7.97
#